data_efaf695ab1bc25facbcaf2cb8be049fc
#
_entry.id   efaf695ab1bc25facbcaf2cb8be049fc
#
_cell.length_a   1.000
_cell.length_b   1.000
_cell.length_c   1.000
_cell.angle_alpha   90.00
_cell.angle_beta   90.00
_cell.angle_gamma   90.00
#
_symmetry.space_group_name_H-M   'P 1'
#
loop_
_entity.id
_entity.type
_entity.pdbx_description
1 polymer ?
#
loop_
_entity_poly.entity_id
_entity_poly.type
_entity_poly.pdbx_seq_one_letter_code
_entity_poly.pdbx_strand_id
1 'polypeptide(L)'
;MAPVYIGRGDNSPEKGHMTHVSQDIVFWVLALASIGSALLVVQIRNLFQSALFLVLSFLSIAGLFVLLSAEFLAVVQILIYVGAISVLIIFAIMLSQDVHQGNRSTLVQPLAILVSVLTGALLIYGTLKAKWSLLPDNLPQEFQQVFTETPEHLATLLVTNYVLAFEIAGVLLLVAVISALAIVRNRP
;
A
#
# COMPACT_ATOMS: atom_id res chain seq x y z
N MET A 1 14.88 -48.95 -24.46
CA MET A 1 15.23 -48.82 -23.04
C MET A 1 16.18 -47.64 -22.92
N ALA A 2 15.62 -46.45 -22.69
CA ALA A 2 16.37 -45.20 -22.55
C ALA A 2 16.52 -44.88 -21.08
N PRO A 3 17.70 -44.43 -20.58
CA PRO A 3 17.90 -44.12 -19.17
C PRO A 3 17.18 -42.84 -18.78
N VAL A 4 16.36 -42.92 -17.74
CA VAL A 4 15.73 -41.79 -17.06
C VAL A 4 16.84 -40.97 -16.41
N TYR A 5 17.05 -39.75 -16.90
CA TYR A 5 17.88 -38.75 -16.24
C TYR A 5 17.13 -38.23 -15.01
N ILE A 6 17.47 -38.75 -13.86
CA ILE A 6 17.06 -38.19 -12.56
C ILE A 6 17.90 -36.92 -12.38
N GLY A 7 17.30 -35.78 -12.64
CA GLY A 7 17.86 -34.47 -12.32
C GLY A 7 18.16 -34.42 -10.83
N ARG A 8 19.43 -34.42 -10.47
CA ARG A 8 19.96 -34.22 -9.14
C ARG A 8 19.60 -32.81 -8.70
N GLY A 9 18.53 -32.69 -7.89
CA GLY A 9 18.18 -31.44 -7.25
C GLY A 9 19.38 -30.93 -6.45
N ASP A 10 19.90 -29.79 -6.82
CA ASP A 10 20.94 -29.06 -6.09
C ASP A 10 20.31 -28.48 -4.81
N ASN A 11 20.18 -29.33 -3.79
CA ASN A 11 19.78 -28.96 -2.43
C ASN A 11 21.00 -28.40 -1.70
N SER A 12 21.57 -27.31 -2.18
CA SER A 12 22.58 -26.59 -1.43
C SER A 12 21.86 -25.75 -0.34
N PRO A 13 22.00 -26.10 0.95
CA PRO A 13 21.34 -25.39 2.08
C PRO A 13 21.80 -23.94 2.21
N GLU A 14 22.89 -23.58 1.56
CA GLU A 14 23.49 -22.25 1.57
C GLU A 14 22.67 -21.21 0.80
N LYS A 15 22.02 -21.58 -0.29
CA LYS A 15 21.21 -20.66 -1.11
C LYS A 15 19.91 -20.25 -0.39
N GLY A 16 19.29 -21.16 0.36
CA GLY A 16 18.08 -20.87 1.12
C GLY A 16 18.31 -19.87 2.25
N HIS A 17 19.43 -19.95 2.94
CA HIS A 17 19.72 -19.07 4.07
C HIS A 17 20.05 -17.64 3.63
N MET A 18 20.73 -17.46 2.50
CA MET A 18 21.05 -16.12 1.97
C MET A 18 19.83 -15.39 1.42
N THR A 19 18.87 -16.10 0.83
CA THR A 19 17.63 -15.48 0.33
C THR A 19 16.74 -14.97 1.47
N HIS A 20 16.63 -15.69 2.58
CA HIS A 20 15.86 -15.23 3.75
C HIS A 20 16.50 -14.01 4.42
N VAL A 21 17.83 -14.00 4.60
CA VAL A 21 18.53 -12.86 5.20
C VAL A 21 18.40 -11.59 4.32
N SER A 22 18.46 -11.75 3.00
CA SER A 22 18.30 -10.59 2.09
C SER A 22 16.85 -10.05 2.10
N GLN A 23 15.85 -10.91 2.16
CA GLN A 23 14.45 -10.51 2.28
C GLN A 23 14.18 -9.77 3.59
N ASP A 24 14.73 -10.26 4.71
CA ASP A 24 14.58 -9.63 6.01
C ASP A 24 15.21 -8.23 6.04
N ILE A 25 16.39 -8.06 5.45
CA ILE A 25 17.05 -6.75 5.36
C ILE A 25 16.20 -5.77 4.54
N VAL A 26 15.72 -6.20 3.36
CA VAL A 26 14.87 -5.37 2.50
C VAL A 26 13.57 -5.01 3.21
N PHE A 27 12.96 -5.95 3.93
CA PHE A 27 11.77 -5.69 4.74
C PHE A 27 12.00 -4.57 5.76
N TRP A 28 13.08 -4.67 6.56
CA TRP A 28 13.37 -3.67 7.57
C TRP A 28 13.69 -2.30 6.98
N VAL A 29 14.40 -2.25 5.86
CA VAL A 29 14.68 -0.99 5.15
C VAL A 29 13.39 -0.34 4.66
N LEU A 30 12.50 -1.10 4.01
CA LEU A 30 11.23 -0.58 3.50
C LEU A 30 10.28 -0.19 4.65
N ALA A 31 10.23 -0.97 5.73
CA ALA A 31 9.42 -0.66 6.90
C ALA A 31 9.88 0.63 7.58
N LEU A 32 11.18 0.80 7.79
CA LEU A 32 11.75 2.02 8.37
C LEU A 32 11.56 3.23 7.43
N ALA A 33 11.73 3.04 6.12
CA ALA A 33 11.48 4.09 5.14
C ALA A 33 10.01 4.52 5.12
N SER A 34 9.08 3.58 5.22
CA SER A 34 7.63 3.85 5.27
C SER A 34 7.26 4.64 6.53
N ILE A 35 7.67 4.17 7.72
CA ILE A 35 7.37 4.83 8.98
C ILE A 35 8.08 6.19 9.07
N GLY A 36 9.35 6.25 8.69
CA GLY A 36 10.14 7.48 8.71
C GLY A 36 9.56 8.56 7.78
N SER A 37 9.23 8.19 6.55
CA SER A 37 8.60 9.13 5.61
C SER A 37 7.22 9.58 6.08
N ALA A 38 6.39 8.68 6.64
CA ALA A 38 5.08 9.03 7.19
C ALA A 38 5.18 10.03 8.35
N LEU A 39 6.16 9.87 9.24
CA LEU A 39 6.43 10.83 10.31
C LEU A 39 6.89 12.19 9.76
N LEU A 40 7.74 12.20 8.73
CA LEU A 40 8.20 13.43 8.09
C LEU A 40 7.06 14.17 7.38
N VAL A 41 6.10 13.46 6.79
CA VAL A 41 4.88 14.06 6.21
C VAL A 41 4.15 14.95 7.23
N VAL A 42 4.06 14.51 8.48
CA VAL A 42 3.33 15.24 9.52
C VAL A 42 4.19 16.34 10.17
N GLN A 43 5.51 16.16 10.24
CA GLN A 43 6.40 17.09 10.95
C GLN A 43 6.86 18.27 10.08
N ILE A 44 6.98 18.08 8.78
CA ILE A 44 7.47 19.12 7.88
C ILE A 44 6.39 20.17 7.64
N ARG A 45 6.74 21.42 7.89
CA ARG A 45 5.81 22.56 7.70
C ARG A 45 5.65 22.97 6.23
N ASN A 46 6.62 22.61 5.39
CA ASN A 46 6.57 22.89 3.96
C ASN A 46 5.71 21.82 3.27
N LEU A 47 4.54 22.21 2.81
CA LEU A 47 3.57 21.29 2.19
C LEU A 47 4.12 20.56 0.96
N PHE A 48 4.94 21.24 0.16
CA PHE A 48 5.53 20.59 -1.02
C PHE A 48 6.50 19.47 -0.62
N GLN A 49 7.37 19.74 0.37
CA GLN A 49 8.27 18.72 0.89
C GLN A 49 7.52 17.59 1.60
N SER A 50 6.46 17.92 2.34
CA SER A 50 5.58 16.94 2.97
C SER A 50 4.95 16.01 1.92
N ALA A 51 4.47 16.57 0.79
CA ALA A 51 3.92 15.76 -0.31
C ALA A 51 4.97 14.83 -0.95
N LEU A 52 6.23 15.26 -1.07
CA LEU A 52 7.31 14.39 -1.56
C LEU A 52 7.58 13.22 -0.60
N PHE A 53 7.54 13.46 0.72
CA PHE A 53 7.66 12.37 1.69
C PHE A 53 6.44 11.43 1.68
N LEU A 54 5.25 11.95 1.35
CA LEU A 54 4.06 11.12 1.14
C LEU A 54 4.25 10.16 -0.05
N VAL A 55 4.80 10.67 -1.17
CA VAL A 55 5.16 9.83 -2.32
C VAL A 55 6.14 8.73 -1.92
N LEU A 56 7.17 9.08 -1.15
CA LEU A 56 8.16 8.11 -0.66
C LEU A 56 7.53 7.06 0.25
N SER A 57 6.59 7.46 1.13
CA SER A 57 5.84 6.54 1.98
C SER A 57 5.03 5.54 1.14
N PHE A 58 4.28 6.02 0.15
CA PHE A 58 3.50 5.15 -0.73
C PHE A 58 4.37 4.20 -1.56
N LEU A 59 5.52 4.68 -2.03
CA LEU A 59 6.47 3.86 -2.78
C LEU A 59 7.07 2.75 -1.89
N SER A 60 7.39 3.06 -0.64
CA SER A 60 7.87 2.07 0.33
C SER A 60 6.82 0.99 0.61
N ILE A 61 5.53 1.38 0.72
CA ILE A 61 4.41 0.43 0.86
C ILE A 61 4.28 -0.46 -0.38
N ALA A 62 4.43 0.10 -1.58
CA ALA A 62 4.43 -0.70 -2.80
C ALA A 62 5.56 -1.75 -2.80
N GLY A 63 6.76 -1.36 -2.33
CA GLY A 63 7.87 -2.28 -2.13
C GLY A 63 7.56 -3.40 -1.14
N LEU A 64 6.86 -3.11 -0.04
CA LEU A 64 6.40 -4.13 0.91
C LEU A 64 5.41 -5.09 0.27
N PHE A 65 4.50 -4.62 -0.60
CA PHE A 65 3.59 -5.51 -1.33
C PHE A 65 4.34 -6.47 -2.27
N VAL A 66 5.38 -5.98 -2.97
CA VAL A 66 6.24 -6.86 -3.78
C VAL A 66 6.90 -7.92 -2.90
N LEU A 67 7.42 -7.53 -1.73
CA LEU A 67 8.08 -8.45 -0.81
C LEU A 67 7.13 -9.54 -0.27
N LEU A 68 5.85 -9.20 -0.12
CA LEU A 68 4.80 -10.12 0.29
C LEU A 68 4.21 -10.95 -0.87
N SER A 69 4.82 -10.93 -2.05
CA SER A 69 4.31 -11.60 -3.27
C SER A 69 2.92 -11.12 -3.70
N ALA A 70 2.53 -9.90 -3.30
CA ALA A 70 1.27 -9.27 -3.67
C ALA A 70 1.48 -8.31 -4.87
N GLU A 71 1.97 -8.84 -5.98
CA GLU A 71 2.40 -8.07 -7.16
C GLU A 71 1.29 -7.18 -7.72
N PHE A 72 0.06 -7.70 -7.79
CA PHE A 72 -1.08 -6.94 -8.26
C PHE A 72 -1.35 -5.71 -7.37
N LEU A 73 -1.28 -5.87 -6.04
CA LEU A 73 -1.47 -4.76 -5.11
C LEU A 73 -0.34 -3.73 -5.24
N ALA A 74 0.89 -4.17 -5.47
CA ALA A 74 2.02 -3.28 -5.69
C ALA A 74 1.83 -2.40 -6.93
N VAL A 75 1.38 -3.00 -8.04
CA VAL A 75 1.09 -2.26 -9.28
C VAL A 75 -0.04 -1.25 -9.06
N VAL A 76 -1.13 -1.64 -8.41
CA VAL A 76 -2.25 -0.74 -8.09
C VAL A 76 -1.79 0.40 -7.18
N GLN A 77 -0.97 0.10 -6.17
CA GLN A 77 -0.39 1.11 -5.27
C GLN A 77 0.43 2.15 -6.06
N ILE A 78 1.28 1.72 -6.99
CA ILE A 78 2.09 2.64 -7.79
C ILE A 78 1.21 3.46 -8.75
N LEU A 79 0.29 2.84 -9.46
CA LEU A 79 -0.53 3.54 -10.45
C LEU A 79 -1.49 4.54 -9.83
N ILE A 80 -2.19 4.15 -8.77
CA ILE A 80 -3.24 4.97 -8.16
C ILE A 80 -2.67 5.91 -7.12
N TYR A 81 -1.94 5.38 -6.10
CA TYR A 81 -1.50 6.21 -4.97
C TYR A 81 -0.26 7.04 -5.31
N VAL A 82 0.76 6.44 -5.90
CA VAL A 82 1.98 7.18 -6.28
C VAL A 82 1.74 8.02 -7.54
N GLY A 83 1.10 7.46 -8.56
CA GLY A 83 0.88 8.13 -9.84
C GLY A 83 -0.25 9.16 -9.78
N ALA A 84 -1.50 8.72 -9.65
CA ALA A 84 -2.65 9.61 -9.78
C ALA A 84 -2.84 10.54 -8.56
N ILE A 85 -2.93 9.97 -7.36
CA ILE A 85 -3.29 10.72 -6.15
C ILE A 85 -2.16 11.65 -5.73
N SER A 86 -0.91 11.16 -5.68
CA SER A 86 0.22 11.98 -5.24
C SER A 86 0.49 13.15 -6.19
N VAL A 87 0.42 12.91 -7.50
CA VAL A 87 0.59 13.96 -8.51
C VAL A 87 -0.52 15.01 -8.38
N LEU A 88 -1.78 14.57 -8.16
CA LEU A 88 -2.90 15.48 -7.93
C LEU A 88 -2.68 16.34 -6.67
N ILE A 89 -2.21 15.75 -5.57
CA ILE A 89 -1.91 16.45 -4.32
C ILE A 89 -0.80 17.49 -4.53
N ILE A 90 0.30 17.10 -5.18
CA ILE A 90 1.43 18.00 -5.47
C ILE A 90 0.94 19.19 -6.32
N PHE A 91 0.15 18.92 -7.36
CA PHE A 91 -0.41 19.96 -8.21
C PHE A 91 -1.36 20.88 -7.43
N ALA A 92 -2.23 20.33 -6.59
CA ALA A 92 -3.14 21.09 -5.75
C ALA A 92 -2.38 22.02 -4.78
N ILE A 93 -1.29 21.54 -4.17
CA ILE A 93 -0.44 22.31 -3.26
C ILE A 93 0.27 23.44 -4.03
N MET A 94 0.79 23.17 -5.23
CA MET A 94 1.42 24.19 -6.07
C MET A 94 0.46 25.30 -6.50
N LEU A 95 -0.81 24.96 -6.68
CA LEU A 95 -1.84 25.93 -7.06
C LEU A 95 -2.37 26.73 -5.86
N SER A 96 -2.20 26.22 -4.65
CA SER A 96 -2.65 26.84 -3.40
C SER A 96 -1.60 27.80 -2.86
N GLN A 97 -1.75 29.10 -3.11
CA GLN A 97 -0.74 30.13 -2.78
C GLN A 97 -0.66 30.53 -1.30
N ASP A 98 -1.59 30.09 -0.42
CA ASP A 98 -1.77 30.73 0.90
C ASP A 98 -1.69 29.81 2.12
N VAL A 99 -0.86 28.75 2.07
CA VAL A 99 -0.83 27.74 3.15
C VAL A 99 0.33 27.89 4.14
N HIS A 100 0.90 29.10 4.24
CA HIS A 100 2.04 29.37 5.14
C HIS A 100 1.64 29.77 6.57
N GLN A 101 0.37 29.71 6.94
CA GLN A 101 -0.05 29.99 8.32
C GLN A 101 0.20 28.77 9.19
N GLY A 102 1.37 28.75 9.83
CA GLY A 102 1.73 27.73 10.80
C GLY A 102 0.66 27.57 11.88
N ASN A 103 0.26 26.34 12.11
CA ASN A 103 -0.66 25.97 13.16
C ASN A 103 -0.13 26.45 14.51
N ARG A 104 -0.82 27.40 15.14
CA ARG A 104 -0.54 27.83 16.51
C ARG A 104 -0.82 26.64 17.41
N SER A 105 0.13 26.31 18.32
CA SER A 105 -0.09 25.30 19.34
C SER A 105 -1.36 25.61 20.13
N THR A 106 -2.37 24.79 19.93
CA THR A 106 -3.67 24.95 20.58
C THR A 106 -3.67 24.17 21.90
N LEU A 107 -4.42 24.60 22.88
CA LEU A 107 -4.62 23.91 24.17
C LEU A 107 -5.06 22.43 24.03
N VAL A 108 -5.48 22.00 22.84
CA VAL A 108 -5.90 20.63 22.49
C VAL A 108 -4.70 19.71 22.14
N GLN A 109 -3.49 20.26 21.99
CA GLN A 109 -2.30 19.47 21.61
C GLN A 109 -1.99 18.33 22.61
N PRO A 110 -2.01 18.52 23.95
CA PRO A 110 -1.76 17.42 24.88
C PRO A 110 -2.85 16.34 24.82
N LEU A 111 -4.10 16.73 24.59
CA LEU A 111 -5.20 15.76 24.42
C LEU A 111 -5.03 14.92 23.14
N ALA A 112 -4.62 15.55 22.03
CA ALA A 112 -4.34 14.85 20.78
C ALA A 112 -3.21 13.83 20.94
N ILE A 113 -2.13 14.20 21.64
CA ILE A 113 -1.01 13.28 21.93
C ILE A 113 -1.51 12.10 22.78
N LEU A 114 -2.31 12.35 23.82
CA LEU A 114 -2.85 11.31 24.68
C LEU A 114 -3.70 10.30 23.89
N VAL A 115 -4.61 10.80 23.04
CA VAL A 115 -5.46 9.95 22.19
C VAL A 115 -4.62 9.15 21.20
N SER A 116 -3.62 9.77 20.59
CA SER A 116 -2.72 9.09 19.63
C SER A 116 -1.93 7.96 20.30
N VAL A 117 -1.35 8.21 21.47
CA VAL A 117 -0.62 7.20 22.24
C VAL A 117 -1.53 6.07 22.69
N LEU A 118 -2.75 6.39 23.15
CA LEU A 118 -3.74 5.39 23.59
C LEU A 118 -4.15 4.49 22.41
N THR A 119 -4.42 5.09 21.25
CA THR A 119 -4.75 4.34 20.02
C THR A 119 -3.60 3.45 19.59
N GLY A 120 -2.37 3.96 19.59
CA GLY A 120 -1.17 3.17 19.29
C GLY A 120 -0.99 1.99 20.24
N ALA A 121 -1.14 2.21 21.55
CA ALA A 121 -1.05 1.16 22.57
C ALA A 121 -2.14 0.08 22.38
N LEU A 122 -3.36 0.48 22.03
CA LEU A 122 -4.49 -0.42 21.76
C LEU A 122 -4.21 -1.31 20.53
N LEU A 123 -3.66 -0.73 19.46
CA LEU A 123 -3.28 -1.47 18.26
C LEU A 123 -2.16 -2.47 18.55
N ILE A 124 -1.11 -2.06 19.28
CA ILE A 124 -0.02 -2.95 19.69
C ILE A 124 -0.56 -4.09 20.57
N TYR A 125 -1.39 -3.77 21.56
CA TYR A 125 -2.01 -4.78 22.41
C TYR A 125 -2.86 -5.77 21.62
N GLY A 126 -3.66 -5.27 20.68
CA GLY A 126 -4.49 -6.08 19.80
C GLY A 126 -3.66 -7.06 18.95
N THR A 127 -2.58 -6.58 18.33
CA THR A 127 -1.70 -7.43 17.51
C THR A 127 -0.96 -8.48 18.33
N LEU A 128 -0.51 -8.15 19.55
CA LEU A 128 0.18 -9.09 20.43
C LEU A 128 -0.76 -10.16 21.02
N LYS A 129 -2.04 -9.83 21.21
CA LYS A 129 -3.05 -10.77 21.74
C LYS A 129 -3.79 -11.56 20.66
N ALA A 130 -3.70 -11.13 19.40
CA ALA A 130 -4.31 -11.85 18.30
C ALA A 130 -3.75 -13.25 18.17
N LYS A 131 -4.62 -14.25 18.13
CA LYS A 131 -4.25 -15.61 17.77
C LYS A 131 -4.10 -15.66 16.26
N TRP A 132 -2.88 -15.54 15.78
CA TRP A 132 -2.59 -15.68 14.35
C TRP A 132 -2.75 -17.15 13.97
N SER A 133 -3.76 -17.44 13.17
CA SER A 133 -3.91 -18.75 12.54
C SER A 133 -2.98 -18.79 11.33
N LEU A 134 -1.84 -19.43 11.47
CA LEU A 134 -0.95 -19.68 10.34
C LEU A 134 -1.65 -20.63 9.39
N LEU A 135 -1.57 -20.36 8.08
CA LEU A 135 -2.05 -21.30 7.09
C LEU A 135 -1.26 -22.59 7.21
N PRO A 136 -1.91 -23.78 7.10
CA PRO A 136 -1.22 -25.04 7.12
C PRO A 136 -0.24 -25.14 5.94
N ASP A 137 0.94 -25.74 6.17
CA ASP A 137 1.99 -25.89 5.16
C ASP A 137 1.54 -26.71 3.92
N ASN A 138 0.45 -27.45 4.03
CA ASN A 138 -0.15 -28.27 2.97
C ASN A 138 -1.42 -27.60 2.42
N LEU A 139 -1.30 -26.46 1.77
CA LEU A 139 -2.41 -25.86 1.06
C LEU A 139 -2.75 -26.73 -0.18
N PRO A 140 -4.05 -27.03 -0.43
CA PRO A 140 -4.49 -27.64 -1.68
C PRO A 140 -3.99 -26.82 -2.88
N GLN A 141 -3.67 -27.49 -3.99
CA GLN A 141 -3.14 -26.83 -5.19
C GLN A 141 -4.06 -25.73 -5.72
N GLU A 142 -5.37 -25.82 -5.50
CA GLU A 142 -6.35 -24.77 -5.83
C GLU A 142 -6.06 -23.44 -5.12
N PHE A 143 -5.61 -23.47 -3.86
CA PHE A 143 -5.24 -22.26 -3.13
C PHE A 143 -3.94 -21.63 -3.64
N GLN A 144 -2.99 -22.44 -4.10
CA GLN A 144 -1.74 -21.92 -4.66
C GLN A 144 -1.98 -21.18 -6.00
N GLN A 145 -2.92 -21.65 -6.82
CA GLN A 145 -3.30 -20.97 -8.07
C GLN A 145 -3.93 -19.60 -7.81
N VAL A 146 -4.72 -19.44 -6.75
CA VAL A 146 -5.32 -18.15 -6.37
C VAL A 146 -4.25 -17.09 -6.08
N PHE A 147 -3.12 -17.47 -5.52
CA PHE A 147 -2.02 -16.55 -5.25
C PHE A 147 -1.20 -16.20 -6.50
N THR A 148 -1.13 -17.10 -7.49
CA THR A 148 -0.37 -16.88 -8.73
C THR A 148 -1.19 -16.13 -9.78
N GLU A 149 -2.51 -16.34 -9.82
CA GLU A 149 -3.44 -15.76 -10.81
C GLU A 149 -4.40 -14.74 -10.19
N THR A 150 -3.92 -13.99 -9.21
CA THR A 150 -4.72 -13.02 -8.43
C THR A 150 -5.55 -12.07 -9.29
N PRO A 151 -5.05 -11.45 -10.39
CA PRO A 151 -5.84 -10.52 -11.19
C PRO A 151 -7.03 -11.20 -11.89
N GLU A 152 -6.83 -12.39 -12.43
CA GLU A 152 -7.88 -13.15 -13.14
C GLU A 152 -8.98 -13.60 -12.18
N HIS A 153 -8.58 -14.13 -11.02
CA HIS A 153 -9.52 -14.53 -9.99
C HIS A 153 -10.34 -13.36 -9.44
N LEU A 154 -9.70 -12.22 -9.18
CA LEU A 154 -10.38 -11.00 -8.77
C LEU A 154 -11.35 -10.49 -9.84
N ALA A 155 -10.95 -10.49 -11.12
CA ALA A 155 -11.82 -10.09 -12.22
C ALA A 155 -13.07 -10.97 -12.30
N THR A 156 -12.90 -12.28 -12.18
CA THR A 156 -14.02 -13.25 -12.18
C THR A 156 -14.96 -13.00 -11.00
N LEU A 157 -14.44 -12.82 -9.78
CA LEU A 157 -15.26 -12.50 -8.60
C LEU A 157 -16.03 -11.19 -8.75
N LEU A 158 -15.39 -10.15 -9.30
CA LEU A 158 -16.03 -8.85 -9.51
C LEU A 158 -17.22 -8.95 -10.48
N VAL A 159 -17.08 -9.76 -11.53
CA VAL A 159 -18.13 -9.89 -12.57
C VAL A 159 -19.20 -10.91 -12.20
N THR A 160 -18.92 -11.85 -11.29
CA THR A 160 -19.87 -12.88 -10.88
C THR A 160 -20.53 -12.58 -9.52
N ASN A 161 -19.75 -12.52 -8.47
CA ASN A 161 -20.25 -12.42 -7.09
C ASN A 161 -20.45 -10.97 -6.63
N TYR A 162 -19.62 -10.04 -7.11
CA TYR A 162 -19.61 -8.64 -6.70
C TYR A 162 -19.99 -7.67 -7.81
N VAL A 163 -20.86 -8.11 -8.74
CA VAL A 163 -21.32 -7.32 -9.89
C VAL A 163 -21.86 -5.96 -9.46
N LEU A 164 -22.64 -5.91 -8.40
CA LEU A 164 -23.22 -4.66 -7.90
C LEU A 164 -22.13 -3.66 -7.46
N ALA A 165 -21.10 -4.14 -6.77
CA ALA A 165 -19.99 -3.30 -6.35
C ALA A 165 -19.20 -2.76 -7.55
N PHE A 166 -18.99 -3.61 -8.56
CA PHE A 166 -18.34 -3.22 -9.82
C PHE A 166 -19.17 -2.16 -10.59
N GLU A 167 -20.49 -2.34 -10.67
CA GLU A 167 -21.38 -1.39 -11.33
C GLU A 167 -21.38 -0.02 -10.62
N ILE A 168 -21.48 -0.02 -9.28
CA ILE A 168 -21.42 1.22 -8.48
C ILE A 168 -20.07 1.93 -8.68
N ALA A 169 -18.96 1.20 -8.71
CA ALA A 169 -17.65 1.78 -8.97
C ALA A 169 -17.58 2.43 -10.36
N GLY A 170 -18.17 1.79 -11.38
CA GLY A 170 -18.28 2.35 -12.73
C GLY A 170 -19.11 3.63 -12.77
N VAL A 171 -20.24 3.66 -12.09
CA VAL A 171 -21.09 4.86 -11.98
C VAL A 171 -20.35 5.99 -11.26
N LEU A 172 -19.64 5.69 -10.16
CA LEU A 172 -18.83 6.69 -9.44
C LEU A 172 -17.73 7.28 -10.32
N LEU A 173 -17.05 6.44 -11.11
CA LEU A 173 -16.04 6.90 -12.06
C LEU A 173 -16.65 7.86 -13.09
N LEU A 174 -17.81 7.51 -13.65
CA LEU A 174 -18.51 8.33 -14.62
C LEU A 174 -18.94 9.68 -14.03
N VAL A 175 -19.49 9.68 -12.82
CA VAL A 175 -19.87 10.89 -12.10
C VAL A 175 -18.64 11.77 -11.82
N ALA A 176 -17.50 11.16 -11.42
CA ALA A 176 -16.26 11.90 -11.19
C ALA A 176 -15.75 12.59 -12.46
N VAL A 177 -15.77 11.90 -13.61
CA VAL A 177 -15.37 12.48 -14.91
C VAL A 177 -16.30 13.62 -15.33
N ILE A 178 -17.62 13.42 -15.22
CA ILE A 178 -18.59 14.47 -15.55
C ILE A 178 -18.41 15.69 -14.64
N SER A 179 -18.21 15.47 -13.35
CA SER A 179 -17.99 16.55 -12.38
C SER A 179 -16.72 17.36 -12.70
N ALA A 180 -15.62 16.66 -13.02
CA ALA A 180 -14.38 17.31 -13.43
C ALA A 180 -14.57 18.17 -14.70
N LEU A 181 -15.28 17.63 -15.70
CA LEU A 181 -15.58 18.34 -16.95
C LEU A 181 -16.50 19.55 -16.73
N ALA A 182 -17.50 19.42 -15.86
CA ALA A 182 -18.42 20.52 -15.53
C ALA A 182 -17.68 21.70 -14.88
N ILE A 183 -16.73 21.44 -13.99
CA ILE A 183 -15.92 22.48 -13.33
C ILE A 183 -15.04 23.21 -14.36
N VAL A 184 -14.41 22.48 -15.27
CA VAL A 184 -13.56 23.09 -16.31
C VAL A 184 -14.37 23.92 -17.29
N ARG A 185 -15.58 23.47 -17.65
CA ARG A 185 -16.45 24.19 -18.62
C ARG A 185 -16.98 25.50 -18.08
N ASN A 186 -17.15 25.65 -16.78
CA ASN A 186 -17.79 26.81 -16.14
C ASN A 186 -16.80 27.97 -15.86
N ARG A 187 -15.60 27.96 -16.43
CA ARG A 187 -14.69 29.13 -16.42
C ARG A 187 -14.91 29.95 -17.67
N PRO A 188 -15.49 31.19 -17.59
CA PRO A 188 -15.57 32.11 -18.70
C PRO A 188 -14.18 32.58 -19.14
#